data_85044312093df037b9f565cca1ba0996
#
_entry.id   85044312093df037b9f565cca1ba0996
#
_cell.length_a   1.000
_cell.length_b   1.000
_cell.length_c   1.000
_cell.angle_alpha   90.00
_cell.angle_beta   90.00
_cell.angle_gamma   90.00
#
_symmetry.space_group_name_H-M   'P 1'
#
loop_
_entity.id
_entity.type
_entity.pdbx_description
1 polymer ?
#
loop_
_entity_poly.entity_id
_entity_poly.type
_entity_poly.pdbx_seq_one_letter_code
_entity_poly.pdbx_strand_id
1 'polypeptide(L)'
;QKQTFLDATQAIWEIRTVKTKAEINHINFICKAVSSCYYSLPKIINLGETERQVSEKLKKNIINSGADSIPFMPVVSGQNGVSQIISGPSDKELEKGDLLFIDTGSTYDGYFCDFDRNYAIGNASDEVREVYDLLWLATEAGINAAKPGATTGDVWLAINKIIEDKKLIKNNVGRLGHGLGLQLTEPPSHSFKNETKILENMVLTIEPGLE
;
A
#
# COMPACT_ATOMS: atom_id res chain seq x y z
N GLN A 1 -45.06 10.99 14.98
CA GLN A 1 -44.64 10.50 13.65
C GLN A 1 -43.58 9.44 13.83
N LYS A 2 -43.75 8.26 13.23
CA LYS A 2 -42.69 7.23 13.19
C LYS A 2 -41.56 7.74 12.25
N GLN A 3 -40.38 7.96 12.80
CA GLN A 3 -39.19 8.24 11.96
C GLN A 3 -38.80 6.97 11.21
N THR A 4 -38.52 7.10 9.91
CA THR A 4 -37.99 6.03 9.07
C THR A 4 -36.53 6.30 8.86
N PHE A 5 -35.67 5.35 9.21
CA PHE A 5 -34.24 5.41 8.94
C PHE A 5 -33.95 4.63 7.64
N LEU A 6 -33.18 5.23 6.75
CA LEU A 6 -32.70 4.61 5.51
C LEU A 6 -31.18 4.47 5.58
N ASP A 7 -30.68 3.34 5.10
CA ASP A 7 -29.24 3.14 4.94
C ASP A 7 -28.73 3.97 3.75
N ALA A 8 -27.83 4.90 4.01
CA ALA A 8 -27.22 5.77 3.00
C ALA A 8 -25.79 5.34 2.62
N THR A 9 -25.32 4.19 3.10
CA THR A 9 -23.94 3.71 2.92
C THR A 9 -23.53 3.74 1.47
N GLN A 10 -24.33 3.17 0.57
CA GLN A 10 -24.01 3.11 -0.86
C GLN A 10 -23.89 4.50 -1.48
N ALA A 11 -24.83 5.41 -1.18
CA ALA A 11 -24.80 6.77 -1.72
C ALA A 11 -23.56 7.55 -1.23
N ILE A 12 -23.18 7.37 0.04
CA ILE A 12 -21.96 7.99 0.60
C ILE A 12 -20.72 7.47 -0.12
N TRP A 13 -20.62 6.15 -0.34
CA TRP A 13 -19.47 5.58 -1.06
C TRP A 13 -19.40 6.06 -2.51
N GLU A 14 -20.52 6.16 -3.23
CA GLU A 14 -20.55 6.66 -4.60
C GLU A 14 -20.01 8.09 -4.69
N ILE A 15 -20.37 8.97 -3.75
CA ILE A 15 -19.86 10.34 -3.68
C ILE A 15 -18.35 10.37 -3.40
N ARG A 16 -17.85 9.53 -2.47
CA ARG A 16 -16.46 9.52 -2.02
C ARG A 16 -15.49 8.85 -3.00
N THR A 17 -16.00 7.93 -3.82
CA THR A 17 -15.15 7.11 -4.71
C THR A 17 -14.48 7.94 -5.80
N VAL A 18 -15.19 8.90 -6.38
CA VAL A 18 -14.66 9.84 -7.40
C VAL A 18 -14.27 11.14 -6.69
N LYS A 19 -12.98 11.42 -6.69
CA LYS A 19 -12.42 12.57 -5.97
C LYS A 19 -12.54 13.85 -6.78
N THR A 20 -12.81 14.94 -6.11
CA THR A 20 -12.67 16.29 -6.66
C THR A 20 -11.20 16.62 -6.88
N LYS A 21 -10.92 17.66 -7.67
CA LYS A 21 -9.55 18.14 -7.88
C LYS A 21 -8.87 18.60 -6.58
N ALA A 22 -9.63 19.17 -5.65
CA ALA A 22 -9.11 19.58 -4.34
C ALA A 22 -8.66 18.38 -3.52
N GLU A 23 -9.49 17.34 -3.42
CA GLU A 23 -9.15 16.07 -2.73
C GLU A 23 -7.93 15.40 -3.34
N ILE A 24 -7.83 15.34 -4.67
CA ILE A 24 -6.64 14.81 -5.37
C ILE A 24 -5.38 15.61 -5.00
N ASN A 25 -5.48 16.94 -4.84
CA ASN A 25 -4.34 17.75 -4.46
C ASN A 25 -3.84 17.41 -3.04
N HIS A 26 -4.73 17.18 -2.07
CA HIS A 26 -4.37 16.73 -0.72
C HIS A 26 -3.68 15.37 -0.75
N ILE A 27 -4.26 14.40 -1.46
CA ILE A 27 -3.67 13.06 -1.62
C ILE A 27 -2.30 13.15 -2.32
N ASN A 28 -2.17 13.93 -3.39
CA ASN A 28 -0.90 14.12 -4.08
C ASN A 28 0.19 14.75 -3.18
N PHE A 29 -0.19 15.70 -2.31
CA PHE A 29 0.74 16.30 -1.37
C PHE A 29 1.31 15.25 -0.43
N ILE A 30 0.43 14.50 0.27
CA ILE A 30 0.87 13.48 1.23
C ILE A 30 1.63 12.33 0.55
N CYS A 31 1.20 11.90 -0.63
CA CYS A 31 1.91 10.89 -1.42
C CYS A 31 3.35 11.32 -1.75
N LYS A 32 3.57 12.57 -2.18
CA LYS A 32 4.91 13.09 -2.47
C LYS A 32 5.77 13.19 -1.21
N ALA A 33 5.21 13.68 -0.12
CA ALA A 33 5.90 13.81 1.16
C ALA A 33 6.38 12.44 1.67
N VAL A 34 5.49 11.46 1.72
CA VAL A 34 5.80 10.11 2.19
C VAL A 34 6.76 9.39 1.24
N SER A 35 6.55 9.48 -0.07
CA SER A 35 7.46 8.89 -1.07
C SER A 35 8.90 9.42 -0.91
N SER A 36 9.07 10.72 -0.65
CA SER A 36 10.39 11.32 -0.38
C SER A 36 11.04 10.76 0.89
N CYS A 37 10.24 10.54 1.95
CA CYS A 37 10.72 9.93 3.19
C CYS A 37 11.20 8.49 2.97
N TYR A 38 10.45 7.68 2.23
CA TYR A 38 10.85 6.33 1.85
C TYR A 38 12.13 6.31 1.01
N TYR A 39 12.26 7.21 0.05
CA TYR A 39 13.47 7.33 -0.76
C TYR A 39 14.72 7.67 0.07
N SER A 40 14.55 8.46 1.13
CA SER A 40 15.65 8.86 2.02
C SER A 40 15.96 7.84 3.12
N LEU A 41 15.04 6.91 3.40
CA LEU A 41 15.13 5.96 4.51
C LEU A 41 16.44 5.13 4.53
N PRO A 42 16.92 4.56 3.41
CA PRO A 42 18.17 3.81 3.40
C PRO A 42 19.40 4.58 3.87
N LYS A 43 19.33 5.92 3.89
CA LYS A 43 20.45 6.78 4.33
C LYS A 43 20.48 7.00 5.84
N ILE A 44 19.39 6.67 6.53
CA ILE A 44 19.20 7.00 7.95
C ILE A 44 19.01 5.78 8.84
N ILE A 45 18.78 4.60 8.26
CA ILE A 45 18.72 3.33 9.00
C ILE A 45 20.09 2.67 9.02
N ASN A 46 20.38 1.95 10.11
CA ASN A 46 21.63 1.26 10.30
C ASN A 46 21.39 -0.20 10.70
N LEU A 47 22.37 -1.03 10.40
CA LEU A 47 22.41 -2.41 10.89
C LEU A 47 22.41 -2.42 12.42
N GLY A 48 21.67 -3.34 13.05
CA GLY A 48 21.50 -3.46 14.49
C GLY A 48 20.48 -2.49 15.11
N GLU A 49 19.86 -1.62 14.33
CA GLU A 49 18.69 -0.87 14.81
C GLU A 49 17.47 -1.78 14.88
N THR A 50 16.60 -1.54 15.85
CA THR A 50 15.36 -2.31 15.97
C THR A 50 14.29 -1.79 14.98
N GLU A 51 13.33 -2.65 14.64
CA GLU A 51 12.15 -2.27 13.84
C GLU A 51 11.46 -1.03 14.44
N ARG A 52 11.36 -0.96 15.76
CA ARG A 52 10.81 0.18 16.50
C ARG A 52 11.61 1.48 16.25
N GLN A 53 12.93 1.41 16.29
CA GLN A 53 13.78 2.57 16.02
C GLN A 53 13.65 3.05 14.57
N VAL A 54 13.57 2.11 13.63
CA VAL A 54 13.29 2.43 12.20
C VAL A 54 11.95 3.12 12.05
N SER A 55 10.90 2.57 12.67
CA SER A 55 9.55 3.14 12.67
C SER A 55 9.54 4.57 13.21
N GLU A 56 10.19 4.82 14.35
CA GLU A 56 10.27 6.15 14.97
C GLU A 56 10.98 7.18 14.08
N LYS A 57 12.08 6.78 13.43
CA LYS A 57 12.79 7.63 12.48
C LYS A 57 11.92 7.99 11.28
N LEU A 58 11.26 7.01 10.69
CA LEU A 58 10.40 7.23 9.54
C LEU A 58 9.19 8.10 9.91
N LYS A 59 8.52 7.82 11.03
CA LYS A 59 7.42 8.64 11.56
C LYS A 59 7.83 10.10 11.74
N LYS A 60 8.99 10.33 12.36
CA LYS A 60 9.52 11.69 12.53
C LYS A 60 9.72 12.41 11.21
N ASN A 61 10.27 11.71 10.20
CA ASN A 61 10.49 12.30 8.89
C ASN A 61 9.17 12.61 8.18
N ILE A 62 8.20 11.72 8.24
CA ILE A 62 6.88 11.88 7.61
C ILE A 62 6.15 13.08 8.24
N ILE A 63 6.12 13.19 9.57
CA ILE A 63 5.51 14.34 10.26
C ILE A 63 6.25 15.64 9.89
N ASN A 64 7.58 15.65 9.88
CA ASN A 64 8.37 16.82 9.49
C ASN A 64 8.16 17.22 8.02
N SER A 65 7.70 16.31 7.18
CA SER A 65 7.39 16.55 5.76
C SER A 65 5.97 17.09 5.54
N GLY A 66 5.20 17.30 6.63
CA GLY A 66 3.89 17.94 6.61
C GLY A 66 2.70 16.98 6.74
N ALA A 67 2.89 15.72 7.10
CA ALA A 67 1.80 14.84 7.46
C ALA A 67 1.16 15.24 8.79
N ASP A 68 -0.15 15.17 8.90
CA ASP A 68 -0.88 15.47 10.14
C ASP A 68 -0.82 14.30 11.12
N SER A 69 -0.89 13.07 10.62
CA SER A 69 -0.84 11.86 11.44
C SER A 69 -0.40 10.62 10.64
N ILE A 70 -0.05 9.57 11.37
CA ILE A 70 0.34 8.27 10.82
C ILE A 70 -0.42 7.18 11.59
N PRO A 71 -1.71 6.96 11.27
CA PRO A 71 -2.55 6.00 11.98
C PRO A 71 -2.13 4.54 11.80
N PHE A 72 -1.41 4.24 10.71
CA PHE A 72 -1.03 2.88 10.36
C PHE A 72 0.44 2.85 9.90
N MET A 73 1.27 2.03 10.56
CA MET A 73 2.67 1.83 10.18
C MET A 73 3.20 0.48 10.69
N PRO A 74 2.89 -0.63 10.06
CA PRO A 74 3.63 -1.87 10.19
C PRO A 74 5.08 -1.69 9.76
N VAL A 75 5.98 -2.26 10.56
CA VAL A 75 7.41 -2.36 10.25
C VAL A 75 7.87 -3.72 10.75
N VAL A 76 8.24 -4.59 9.83
CA VAL A 76 8.64 -5.96 10.15
C VAL A 76 9.88 -6.34 9.34
N SER A 77 10.70 -7.26 9.87
CA SER A 77 11.93 -7.66 9.21
C SER A 77 12.24 -9.14 9.36
N GLY A 78 12.99 -9.67 8.41
CA GLY A 78 13.42 -11.06 8.36
C GLY A 78 12.29 -12.04 8.06
N GLN A 79 12.59 -13.32 8.07
CA GLN A 79 11.70 -14.39 7.64
C GLN A 79 10.36 -14.43 8.41
N ASN A 80 10.39 -14.20 9.73
CA ASN A 80 9.17 -14.18 10.54
C ASN A 80 8.34 -12.92 10.32
N GLY A 81 8.96 -11.81 9.92
CA GLY A 81 8.29 -10.55 9.63
C GLY A 81 7.48 -10.62 8.34
N VAL A 82 8.05 -11.23 7.30
CA VAL A 82 7.39 -11.35 5.98
C VAL A 82 6.06 -12.11 6.06
N SER A 83 5.92 -13.07 6.98
CA SER A 83 4.65 -13.78 7.22
C SER A 83 3.63 -13.00 8.06
N GLN A 84 4.00 -11.83 8.60
CA GLN A 84 3.16 -11.00 9.49
C GLN A 84 3.21 -9.51 9.11
N ILE A 85 3.06 -9.22 7.83
CA ILE A 85 3.23 -7.87 7.25
C ILE A 85 2.36 -6.76 7.86
N ILE A 86 1.31 -7.11 8.59
CA ILE A 86 0.44 -6.14 9.28
C ILE A 86 0.82 -5.91 10.75
N SER A 87 1.86 -6.58 11.23
CA SER A 87 2.29 -6.45 12.63
C SER A 87 2.99 -5.12 12.90
N GLY A 88 2.76 -4.57 14.08
CA GLY A 88 3.50 -3.40 14.55
C GLY A 88 4.98 -3.70 14.78
N PRO A 89 5.83 -2.65 14.80
CA PRO A 89 7.27 -2.79 14.99
C PRO A 89 7.62 -3.41 16.35
N SER A 90 8.54 -4.35 16.33
CA SER A 90 9.08 -5.04 17.51
C SER A 90 10.47 -4.52 17.90
N ASP A 91 11.06 -5.13 18.93
CA ASP A 91 12.45 -4.88 19.34
C ASP A 91 13.44 -5.81 18.61
N LYS A 92 13.01 -6.48 17.54
CA LYS A 92 13.91 -7.23 16.65
C LYS A 92 14.90 -6.26 16.00
N GLU A 93 16.18 -6.58 16.12
CA GLU A 93 17.26 -5.85 15.46
C GLU A 93 17.34 -6.25 13.96
N LEU A 94 17.66 -5.29 13.12
CA LEU A 94 17.93 -5.52 11.69
C LEU A 94 19.24 -6.27 11.52
N GLU A 95 19.17 -7.40 10.86
CA GLU A 95 20.33 -8.25 10.57
C GLU A 95 20.67 -8.22 9.08
N LYS A 96 21.94 -8.47 8.77
CA LYS A 96 22.39 -8.57 7.38
C LYS A 96 21.71 -9.74 6.67
N GLY A 97 21.05 -9.46 5.56
CA GLY A 97 20.27 -10.43 4.79
C GLY A 97 18.77 -10.36 5.08
N ASP A 98 18.32 -9.60 6.08
CA ASP A 98 16.90 -9.36 6.30
C ASP A 98 16.27 -8.64 5.12
N LEU A 99 15.02 -8.99 4.84
CA LEU A 99 14.09 -8.15 4.11
C LEU A 99 13.32 -7.31 5.15
N LEU A 100 13.42 -6.00 5.06
CA LEU A 100 12.65 -5.05 5.84
C LEU A 100 11.44 -4.62 5.03
N PHE A 101 10.26 -4.92 5.52
CA PHE A 101 8.98 -4.50 4.98
C PHE A 101 8.41 -3.36 5.81
N ILE A 102 7.99 -2.30 5.16
CA ILE A 102 7.35 -1.16 5.81
C ILE A 102 6.12 -0.76 5.00
N ASP A 103 4.98 -0.72 5.67
CA ASP A 103 3.74 -0.20 5.14
C ASP A 103 3.31 1.02 5.93
N THR A 104 2.63 2.00 5.31
CA THR A 104 2.16 3.18 6.03
C THR A 104 0.93 3.81 5.41
N GLY A 105 -0.05 4.05 6.28
CA GLY A 105 -1.15 4.97 6.03
C GLY A 105 -0.91 6.28 6.78
N SER A 106 -0.58 7.35 6.04
CA SER A 106 -0.36 8.69 6.60
C SER A 106 -1.41 9.66 6.07
N THR A 107 -1.72 10.71 6.83
CA THR A 107 -2.78 11.66 6.48
C THR A 107 -2.29 13.09 6.32
N TYR A 108 -2.98 13.81 5.44
CA TYR A 108 -2.90 15.27 5.32
C TYR A 108 -4.31 15.81 5.04
N ASP A 109 -4.75 16.75 5.87
CA ASP A 109 -6.10 17.35 5.82
C ASP A 109 -7.23 16.29 5.74
N GLY A 110 -7.05 15.20 6.52
CA GLY A 110 -7.97 14.06 6.58
C GLY A 110 -7.84 13.04 5.45
N TYR A 111 -7.05 13.28 4.40
CA TYR A 111 -6.86 12.35 3.28
C TYR A 111 -5.64 11.47 3.50
N PHE A 112 -5.80 10.17 3.22
CA PHE A 112 -4.75 9.18 3.32
C PHE A 112 -3.86 9.11 2.08
N CYS A 113 -2.57 8.76 2.29
CA CYS A 113 -1.78 7.99 1.35
C CYS A 113 -1.56 6.58 1.90
N ASP A 114 -1.19 5.67 1.01
CA ASP A 114 -0.91 4.27 1.33
C ASP A 114 0.34 3.84 0.55
N PHE A 115 1.36 3.41 1.28
CA PHE A 115 2.65 3.00 0.71
C PHE A 115 3.23 1.82 1.46
N ASP A 116 3.50 0.75 0.75
CA ASP A 116 4.41 -0.28 1.20
C ASP A 116 5.75 -0.23 0.42
N ARG A 117 6.83 -0.59 1.07
CA ARG A 117 8.16 -0.69 0.46
C ARG A 117 8.99 -1.74 1.16
N ASN A 118 9.81 -2.41 0.36
CA ASN A 118 10.72 -3.44 0.81
C ASN A 118 12.17 -2.97 0.66
N TYR A 119 13.00 -3.28 1.65
CA TYR A 119 14.43 -2.97 1.66
C TYR A 119 15.23 -4.19 2.04
N ALA A 120 16.30 -4.48 1.30
CA ALA A 120 17.27 -5.49 1.73
C ALA A 120 18.27 -4.85 2.69
N ILE A 121 18.46 -5.45 3.85
CA ILE A 121 19.50 -5.05 4.80
C ILE A 121 20.82 -5.69 4.38
N GLY A 122 21.65 -4.91 3.72
CA GLY A 122 22.82 -5.40 3.01
C GLY A 122 22.49 -5.89 1.60
N ASN A 123 22.74 -7.16 1.31
CA ASN A 123 22.47 -7.73 -0.02
C ASN A 123 21.25 -8.66 0.02
N ALA A 124 20.33 -8.45 -0.89
CA ALA A 124 19.24 -9.41 -1.14
C ALA A 124 19.81 -10.70 -1.76
N SER A 125 19.25 -11.85 -1.41
CA SER A 125 19.49 -13.10 -2.13
C SER A 125 18.92 -13.03 -3.56
N ASP A 126 19.38 -13.91 -4.43
CA ASP A 126 18.87 -13.98 -5.80
C ASP A 126 17.38 -14.34 -5.82
N GLU A 127 16.94 -15.23 -4.94
CA GLU A 127 15.54 -15.60 -4.76
C GLU A 127 14.65 -14.37 -4.39
N VAL A 128 15.10 -13.57 -3.41
CA VAL A 128 14.38 -12.33 -3.02
C VAL A 128 14.32 -11.34 -4.18
N ARG A 129 15.39 -11.23 -4.97
CA ARG A 129 15.41 -10.36 -6.17
C ARG A 129 14.42 -10.82 -7.22
N GLU A 130 14.41 -12.12 -7.54
CA GLU A 130 13.47 -12.70 -8.51
C GLU A 130 12.01 -12.47 -8.12
N VAL A 131 11.67 -12.67 -6.83
CA VAL A 131 10.31 -12.42 -6.31
C VAL A 131 9.98 -10.93 -6.38
N TYR A 132 10.92 -10.06 -6.00
CA TYR A 132 10.71 -8.61 -6.07
C TYR A 132 10.49 -8.13 -7.52
N ASP A 133 11.30 -8.59 -8.46
CA ASP A 133 11.16 -8.25 -9.87
C ASP A 133 9.82 -8.73 -10.43
N LEU A 134 9.36 -9.91 -10.02
CA LEU A 134 8.03 -10.42 -10.38
C LEU A 134 6.91 -9.52 -9.84
N LEU A 135 6.99 -9.12 -8.57
CA LEU A 135 6.01 -8.21 -7.96
C LEU A 135 6.03 -6.84 -8.62
N TRP A 136 7.21 -6.34 -8.98
CA TRP A 136 7.34 -5.10 -9.75
C TRP A 136 6.59 -5.18 -11.08
N LEU A 137 6.81 -6.25 -11.86
CA LEU A 137 6.12 -6.47 -13.13
C LEU A 137 4.60 -6.60 -12.94
N ALA A 138 4.16 -7.28 -11.89
CA ALA A 138 2.75 -7.42 -11.54
C ALA A 138 2.12 -6.07 -11.18
N THR A 139 2.82 -5.24 -10.42
CA THR A 139 2.39 -3.87 -10.08
C THR A 139 2.25 -3.01 -11.33
N GLU A 140 3.25 -3.02 -12.23
CA GLU A 140 3.18 -2.30 -13.51
C GLU A 140 2.02 -2.77 -14.39
N ALA A 141 1.75 -4.08 -14.43
CA ALA A 141 0.60 -4.62 -15.14
C ALA A 141 -0.72 -4.11 -14.57
N GLY A 142 -0.84 -4.06 -13.24
CA GLY A 142 -2.00 -3.49 -12.54
C GLY A 142 -2.20 -2.01 -12.83
N ILE A 143 -1.13 -1.21 -12.73
CA ILE A 143 -1.17 0.23 -13.05
C ILE A 143 -1.61 0.45 -14.50
N ASN A 144 -1.08 -0.33 -15.44
CA ASN A 144 -1.44 -0.24 -16.85
C ASN A 144 -2.88 -0.66 -17.15
N ALA A 145 -3.46 -1.56 -16.37
CA ALA A 145 -4.86 -1.99 -16.48
C ALA A 145 -5.84 -1.01 -15.81
N ALA A 146 -5.40 -0.26 -14.79
CA ALA A 146 -6.22 0.67 -14.02
C ALA A 146 -6.54 1.95 -14.82
N LYS A 147 -7.43 1.82 -15.80
CA LYS A 147 -7.86 2.93 -16.68
C LYS A 147 -9.36 3.15 -16.60
N PRO A 148 -9.84 4.39 -16.80
CA PRO A 148 -11.27 4.65 -16.92
C PRO A 148 -11.94 3.74 -17.95
N GLY A 149 -13.04 3.09 -17.52
CA GLY A 149 -13.80 2.12 -18.33
C GLY A 149 -13.41 0.65 -18.11
N ALA A 150 -12.22 0.34 -17.64
CA ALA A 150 -11.86 -0.99 -17.13
C ALA A 150 -12.60 -1.29 -15.82
N THR A 151 -12.64 -2.54 -15.41
CA THR A 151 -13.15 -2.96 -14.10
C THR A 151 -12.00 -3.19 -13.12
N THR A 152 -12.29 -3.16 -11.83
CA THR A 152 -11.30 -3.54 -10.81
C THR A 152 -10.94 -5.02 -10.89
N GLY A 153 -11.82 -5.87 -11.45
CA GLY A 153 -11.56 -7.25 -11.81
C GLY A 153 -10.54 -7.38 -12.95
N ASP A 154 -10.54 -6.47 -13.93
CA ASP A 154 -9.53 -6.45 -15.00
C ASP A 154 -8.15 -6.13 -14.44
N VAL A 155 -8.06 -5.22 -13.47
CA VAL A 155 -6.80 -4.94 -12.75
C VAL A 155 -6.31 -6.18 -12.02
N TRP A 156 -7.20 -6.85 -11.28
CA TRP A 156 -6.87 -8.10 -10.60
C TRP A 156 -6.35 -9.16 -11.59
N LEU A 157 -7.02 -9.34 -12.72
CA LEU A 157 -6.64 -10.31 -13.76
C LEU A 157 -5.25 -9.98 -14.36
N ALA A 158 -4.98 -8.71 -14.63
CA ALA A 158 -3.70 -8.27 -15.18
C ALA A 158 -2.53 -8.59 -14.23
N ILE A 159 -2.70 -8.31 -12.94
CA ILE A 159 -1.72 -8.61 -11.89
C ILE A 159 -1.53 -10.13 -11.75
N ASN A 160 -2.64 -10.85 -11.58
CA ASN A 160 -2.63 -12.29 -11.31
C ASN A 160 -2.01 -13.08 -12.45
N LYS A 161 -2.20 -12.67 -13.70
CA LYS A 161 -1.59 -13.29 -14.87
C LYS A 161 -0.05 -13.30 -14.79
N ILE A 162 0.57 -12.21 -14.34
CA ILE A 162 2.02 -12.12 -14.18
C ILE A 162 2.50 -13.09 -13.10
N ILE A 163 1.76 -13.19 -11.98
CA ILE A 163 2.11 -14.05 -10.85
C ILE A 163 1.96 -15.54 -11.22
N GLU A 164 0.86 -15.92 -11.86
CA GLU A 164 0.59 -17.31 -12.23
C GLU A 164 1.53 -17.86 -13.32
N ASP A 165 1.96 -17.04 -14.28
CA ASP A 165 2.87 -17.44 -15.36
C ASP A 165 4.21 -17.98 -14.83
N LYS A 166 4.61 -17.61 -13.61
CA LYS A 166 5.87 -18.05 -12.98
C LYS A 166 5.75 -19.29 -12.12
N LYS A 167 4.55 -19.85 -11.90
CA LYS A 167 4.28 -21.03 -11.04
C LYS A 167 4.87 -20.91 -9.61
N LEU A 168 5.25 -19.73 -9.21
CA LEU A 168 5.82 -19.42 -7.91
C LEU A 168 4.70 -18.88 -7.03
N ILE A 169 4.38 -19.59 -5.98
CA ILE A 169 3.63 -19.16 -4.81
C ILE A 169 2.18 -18.67 -5.09
N LYS A 170 1.24 -19.24 -4.39
CA LYS A 170 -0.16 -18.79 -4.43
C LYS A 170 -0.26 -17.41 -3.79
N ASN A 171 -0.88 -16.48 -4.51
CA ASN A 171 -1.30 -15.22 -3.92
C ASN A 171 -2.44 -15.47 -2.92
N ASN A 172 -2.16 -15.37 -1.64
CA ASN A 172 -3.15 -15.56 -0.56
C ASN A 172 -3.69 -14.23 -0.02
N VAL A 173 -3.26 -13.10 -0.56
CA VAL A 173 -3.62 -11.77 -0.04
C VAL A 173 -5.09 -11.39 -0.30
N GLY A 174 -5.80 -12.11 -1.16
CA GLY A 174 -7.23 -11.96 -1.43
C GLY A 174 -7.56 -10.83 -2.40
N ARG A 175 -7.31 -9.57 -2.04
CA ARG A 175 -7.41 -8.40 -2.92
C ARG A 175 -6.02 -7.89 -3.30
N LEU A 176 -5.90 -7.24 -4.45
CA LEU A 176 -4.62 -6.73 -4.97
C LEU A 176 -4.61 -5.20 -5.03
N GLY A 177 -5.37 -4.56 -4.14
CA GLY A 177 -5.52 -3.14 -4.01
C GLY A 177 -6.95 -2.71 -3.71
N HIS A 178 -7.12 -1.43 -3.44
CA HIS A 178 -8.40 -0.84 -3.01
C HIS A 178 -8.47 0.66 -3.32
N GLY A 179 -9.65 1.23 -3.11
CA GLY A 179 -9.84 2.68 -3.11
C GLY A 179 -9.20 3.33 -1.89
N LEU A 180 -8.86 4.59 -2.00
CA LEU A 180 -8.18 5.40 -1.01
C LEU A 180 -8.79 6.81 -0.96
N GLY A 181 -8.86 7.42 0.21
CA GLY A 181 -9.37 8.78 0.36
C GLY A 181 -9.41 9.25 1.80
N LEU A 182 -10.60 9.51 2.34
CA LEU A 182 -10.80 9.84 3.75
C LEU A 182 -10.62 8.65 4.69
N GLN A 183 -10.55 7.45 4.15
CA GLN A 183 -10.13 6.26 4.87
C GLN A 183 -8.96 5.62 4.13
N LEU A 184 -8.10 4.90 4.87
CA LEU A 184 -6.99 4.16 4.31
C LEU A 184 -7.50 3.14 3.29
N THR A 185 -8.55 2.42 3.63
CA THR A 185 -9.20 1.46 2.75
C THR A 185 -10.63 1.90 2.46
N GLU A 186 -10.92 2.16 1.19
CA GLU A 186 -12.24 2.47 0.65
C GLU A 186 -12.61 1.48 -0.48
N PRO A 187 -13.91 1.32 -0.78
CA PRO A 187 -14.31 0.70 -2.04
C PRO A 187 -13.80 1.50 -3.26
N PRO A 188 -13.59 0.85 -4.42
CA PRO A 188 -13.69 -0.59 -4.68
C PRO A 188 -12.43 -1.36 -4.31
N SER A 189 -12.49 -2.70 -4.26
CA SER A 189 -11.31 -3.56 -4.13
C SER A 189 -10.99 -4.25 -5.45
N HIS A 190 -9.69 -4.40 -5.76
CA HIS A 190 -9.22 -5.22 -6.88
C HIS A 190 -9.29 -6.69 -6.48
N SER A 191 -10.35 -7.35 -6.86
CA SER A 191 -10.61 -8.75 -6.56
C SER A 191 -11.18 -9.49 -7.76
N PHE A 192 -11.04 -10.81 -7.75
CA PHE A 192 -11.53 -11.66 -8.85
C PHE A 192 -13.01 -11.41 -9.13
N LYS A 193 -13.35 -11.19 -10.41
CA LYS A 193 -14.71 -10.91 -10.89
C LYS A 193 -15.40 -9.67 -10.31
N ASN A 194 -14.68 -8.72 -9.77
CA ASN A 194 -15.28 -7.46 -9.37
C ASN A 194 -15.57 -6.60 -10.62
N GLU A 195 -16.84 -6.33 -10.88
CA GLU A 195 -17.33 -5.62 -12.08
C GLU A 195 -17.40 -4.10 -11.89
N THR A 196 -16.93 -3.56 -10.75
CA THR A 196 -16.93 -2.11 -10.49
C THR A 196 -16.05 -1.42 -11.51
N LYS A 197 -16.64 -0.52 -12.28
CA LYS A 197 -15.92 0.26 -13.31
C LYS A 197 -15.05 1.32 -12.65
N ILE A 198 -13.82 1.43 -13.15
CA ILE A 198 -12.91 2.51 -12.80
C ILE A 198 -13.36 3.77 -13.55
N LEU A 199 -13.54 4.84 -12.81
CA LEU A 199 -13.90 6.16 -13.31
C LEU A 199 -12.70 7.10 -13.20
N GLU A 200 -12.70 8.15 -14.01
CA GLU A 200 -11.72 9.24 -13.89
C GLU A 200 -11.79 9.86 -12.49
N ASN A 201 -10.63 10.21 -11.94
CA ASN A 201 -10.45 10.75 -10.58
C ASN A 201 -10.73 9.75 -9.42
N MET A 202 -10.87 8.47 -9.67
CA MET A 202 -10.70 7.48 -8.61
C MET A 202 -9.23 7.42 -8.19
N VAL A 203 -8.99 7.27 -6.89
CA VAL A 203 -7.66 6.99 -6.34
C VAL A 203 -7.64 5.56 -5.83
N LEU A 204 -6.68 4.80 -6.29
CA LEU A 204 -6.59 3.35 -6.07
C LEU A 204 -5.17 2.97 -5.66
N THR A 205 -5.04 2.02 -4.77
CA THR A 205 -3.77 1.32 -4.52
C THR A 205 -3.60 0.16 -5.49
N ILE A 206 -2.37 -0.21 -5.81
CA ILE A 206 -2.00 -1.43 -6.53
C ILE A 206 -0.93 -2.12 -5.69
N GLU A 207 -1.29 -3.19 -5.02
CA GLU A 207 -0.49 -3.79 -3.94
C GLU A 207 -0.46 -5.33 -4.02
N PRO A 208 0.08 -5.91 -5.11
CA PRO A 208 0.27 -7.35 -5.16
C PRO A 208 1.28 -7.78 -4.10
N GLY A 209 1.00 -8.89 -3.42
CA GLY A 209 1.88 -9.51 -2.42
C GLY A 209 2.08 -10.98 -2.72
N LEU A 210 3.25 -11.51 -2.33
CA LEU A 210 3.60 -12.92 -2.35
C LEU A 210 4.18 -13.29 -0.98
N GLU A 211 3.80 -14.47 -0.46
CA GLU A 211 4.33 -15.07 0.77
C GLU A 211 5.32 -16.19 0.47
#